data_e6471177789c267f4b8bc361f2e5cbac
#
_entry.id   e6471177789c267f4b8bc361f2e5cbac
#
_cell.length_a   1.000
_cell.length_b   1.000
_cell.length_c   1.000
_cell.angle_alpha   90.00
_cell.angle_beta   90.00
_cell.angle_gamma   90.00
#
_symmetry.space_group_name_H-M   'P 1'
#
loop_
_entity.id
_entity.type
_entity.pdbx_description
1 polymer ?
#
loop_
_entity_poly.entity_id
_entity_poly.type
_entity_poly.pdbx_seq_one_letter_code
_entity_poly.pdbx_strand_id
1 'polypeptide(L)'
;MMWAEVMFIYQNFPVKLTLSKDMDKELKELQKQFMPEDTKAGLIQSFLDNFKGTQVCSKLIYAEALNHPFDEPKQWEIREINEIMNNSIEGWRPFSNPRSFAKYGRQRGWERIPPPDNEPSATGSNLTDGFREISEEEASQMELPF
;
A
#
# COMPACT_ATOMS: atom_id res chain seq x y z
N MET A 1 18.95 40.86 -32.67
CA MET A 1 19.63 39.66 -32.18
C MET A 1 18.86 39.09 -30.99
N MET A 2 18.12 38.04 -31.22
CA MET A 2 17.22 37.44 -30.20
C MET A 2 17.96 36.93 -28.96
N TRP A 3 19.20 36.50 -29.07
CA TRP A 3 19.97 35.95 -27.96
C TRP A 3 20.33 36.97 -26.87
N ALA A 4 20.65 38.18 -27.27
CA ALA A 4 20.98 39.26 -26.33
C ALA A 4 19.77 39.70 -25.53
N GLU A 5 18.57 39.71 -26.08
CA GLU A 5 17.33 40.02 -25.37
C GLU A 5 16.96 38.93 -24.36
N VAL A 6 17.12 37.66 -24.73
CA VAL A 6 16.89 36.53 -23.84
C VAL A 6 17.83 36.56 -22.65
N MET A 7 19.12 36.86 -22.86
CA MET A 7 20.09 37.00 -21.77
C MET A 7 19.81 38.21 -20.88
N PHE A 8 19.34 39.32 -21.44
CA PHE A 8 18.96 40.51 -20.68
C PHE A 8 17.75 40.20 -19.77
N ILE A 9 16.74 39.50 -20.31
CA ILE A 9 15.56 39.08 -19.53
C ILE A 9 15.97 38.12 -18.43
N TYR A 10 16.83 37.15 -18.73
CA TYR A 10 17.31 36.17 -17.74
C TYR A 10 18.08 36.80 -16.59
N GLN A 11 18.90 37.82 -16.87
CA GLN A 11 19.71 38.49 -15.83
C GLN A 11 18.92 39.49 -14.99
N ASN A 12 17.92 40.13 -15.56
CA ASN A 12 17.20 41.24 -14.88
C ASN A 12 15.85 40.81 -14.30
N PHE A 13 15.28 39.71 -14.75
CA PHE A 13 14.01 39.20 -14.26
C PHE A 13 14.22 37.77 -13.72
N PRO A 14 13.98 37.53 -12.41
CA PRO A 14 14.03 36.19 -11.86
C PRO A 14 12.87 35.36 -12.43
N VAL A 15 13.16 34.59 -13.45
CA VAL A 15 12.19 33.64 -13.99
C VAL A 15 12.04 32.49 -13.02
N LYS A 16 11.00 32.52 -12.21
CA LYS A 16 10.62 31.39 -11.37
C LYS A 16 9.98 30.33 -12.26
N LEU A 17 10.74 29.27 -12.58
CA LEU A 17 10.26 28.09 -13.31
C LEU A 17 9.48 27.12 -12.37
N THR A 18 8.85 27.65 -11.34
CA THR A 18 8.02 26.86 -10.44
C THR A 18 6.56 27.02 -10.81
N LEU A 19 5.93 25.91 -11.13
CA LEU A 19 4.49 25.87 -11.33
C LEU A 19 3.74 26.19 -10.02
N SER A 20 2.57 26.80 -10.13
CA SER A 20 1.66 26.92 -9.00
C SER A 20 1.20 25.53 -8.53
N LYS A 21 0.85 25.37 -7.28
CA LYS A 21 0.42 24.06 -6.71
C LYS A 21 -0.78 23.46 -7.45
N ASP A 22 -1.66 24.30 -7.99
CA ASP A 22 -2.83 23.85 -8.73
C ASP A 22 -2.45 23.33 -10.11
N MET A 23 -1.57 24.05 -10.82
CA MET A 23 -1.02 23.61 -12.11
C MET A 23 -0.16 22.34 -11.97
N ASP A 24 0.55 22.18 -10.88
CA ASP A 24 1.35 20.97 -10.62
C ASP A 24 0.44 19.74 -10.42
N LYS A 25 -0.73 19.91 -9.79
CA LYS A 25 -1.73 18.84 -9.69
C LYS A 25 -2.33 18.46 -11.05
N GLU A 26 -2.75 19.44 -11.82
CA GLU A 26 -3.28 19.21 -13.17
C GLU A 26 -2.25 18.53 -14.08
N LEU A 27 -0.98 18.95 -13.99
CA LEU A 27 0.10 18.34 -14.74
C LEU A 27 0.31 16.88 -14.34
N LYS A 28 0.27 16.56 -13.05
CA LYS A 28 0.39 15.18 -12.55
C LYS A 28 -0.79 14.30 -12.98
N GLU A 29 -1.99 14.82 -13.01
CA GLU A 29 -3.16 14.09 -13.51
C GLU A 29 -3.06 13.83 -15.01
N LEU A 30 -2.63 14.82 -15.81
CA LEU A 30 -2.37 14.65 -17.22
C LEU A 30 -1.24 13.64 -17.49
N GLN A 31 -0.15 13.71 -16.74
CA GLN A 31 0.94 12.74 -16.84
C GLN A 31 0.48 11.30 -16.55
N LYS A 32 -0.42 11.11 -15.58
CA LYS A 32 -1.03 9.81 -15.30
C LYS A 32 -1.81 9.24 -16.49
N GLN A 33 -2.52 10.08 -17.22
CA GLN A 33 -3.28 9.67 -18.41
C GLN A 33 -2.38 9.28 -19.59
N PHE A 34 -1.20 9.89 -19.71
CA PHE A 34 -0.26 9.65 -20.80
C PHE A 34 0.86 8.66 -20.45
N MET A 35 0.93 8.17 -19.21
CA MET A 35 1.84 7.07 -18.87
C MET A 35 1.40 5.81 -19.60
N PRO A 36 2.30 5.14 -20.34
CA PRO A 36 2.01 3.84 -20.89
C PRO A 36 1.66 2.89 -19.73
N GLU A 37 0.55 2.17 -19.87
CA GLU A 37 0.21 1.12 -18.92
C GLU A 37 1.39 0.17 -18.77
N ASP A 38 1.91 0.03 -17.59
CA ASP A 38 2.94 -0.96 -17.31
C ASP A 38 2.31 -2.34 -17.45
N THR A 39 2.69 -3.06 -18.50
CA THR A 39 2.17 -4.40 -18.79
C THR A 39 2.35 -5.34 -17.58
N LYS A 40 3.45 -5.18 -16.83
CA LYS A 40 3.69 -5.95 -15.60
C LYS A 40 2.71 -5.59 -14.50
N ALA A 41 2.39 -4.31 -14.32
CA ALA A 41 1.38 -3.88 -13.35
C ALA A 41 0.01 -4.48 -13.69
N GLY A 42 -0.37 -4.49 -14.96
CA GLY A 42 -1.60 -5.14 -15.42
C GLY A 42 -1.65 -6.64 -15.16
N LEU A 43 -0.57 -7.36 -15.39
CA LEU A 43 -0.47 -8.79 -15.07
C LEU A 43 -0.57 -9.06 -13.57
N ILE A 44 0.12 -8.27 -12.76
CA ILE A 44 0.08 -8.37 -11.30
C ILE A 44 -1.33 -8.08 -10.79
N GLN A 45 -1.98 -7.03 -11.28
CA GLN A 45 -3.35 -6.67 -10.90
C GLN A 45 -4.32 -7.81 -11.24
N SER A 46 -4.30 -8.34 -12.47
CA SER A 46 -5.14 -9.46 -12.88
C SER A 46 -4.93 -10.72 -12.04
N PHE A 47 -3.68 -10.98 -11.67
CA PHE A 47 -3.36 -12.10 -10.78
C PHE A 47 -3.96 -11.87 -9.38
N LEU A 48 -3.78 -10.68 -8.81
CA LEU A 48 -4.27 -10.35 -7.46
C LEU A 48 -5.79 -10.34 -7.38
N ASP A 49 -6.48 -9.94 -8.44
CA ASP A 49 -7.95 -9.96 -8.51
C ASP A 49 -8.50 -11.40 -8.45
N ASN A 50 -7.80 -12.33 -9.07
CA ASN A 50 -8.15 -13.75 -9.05
C ASN A 50 -7.56 -14.51 -7.84
N PHE A 51 -6.67 -13.91 -7.11
CA PHE A 51 -5.98 -14.55 -5.98
C PHE A 51 -6.88 -14.65 -4.76
N LYS A 52 -7.10 -15.88 -4.30
CA LYS A 52 -7.98 -16.18 -3.15
C LYS A 52 -7.31 -15.96 -1.78
N GLY A 53 -5.99 -15.80 -1.75
CA GLY A 53 -5.24 -15.60 -0.52
C GLY A 53 -5.35 -14.16 0.00
N THR A 54 -5.05 -14.00 1.28
CA THR A 54 -5.06 -12.70 1.96
C THR A 54 -3.69 -12.05 2.03
N GLN A 55 -2.63 -12.77 1.70
CA GLN A 55 -1.24 -12.31 1.82
C GLN A 55 -0.43 -12.72 0.60
N VAL A 56 0.41 -11.81 0.12
CA VAL A 56 1.32 -12.05 -1.00
C VAL A 56 2.72 -11.53 -0.67
N CYS A 57 3.74 -12.10 -1.29
CA CYS A 57 5.11 -11.61 -1.22
C CYS A 57 5.70 -11.42 -2.61
N SER A 58 6.79 -10.69 -2.73
CA SER A 58 7.43 -10.39 -4.01
C SER A 58 7.83 -11.65 -4.79
N LYS A 59 8.33 -12.69 -4.12
CA LYS A 59 8.69 -13.96 -4.76
C LYS A 59 7.46 -14.71 -5.29
N LEU A 60 6.34 -14.69 -4.57
CA LEU A 60 5.08 -15.29 -5.02
C LEU A 60 4.55 -14.59 -6.28
N ILE A 61 4.57 -13.27 -6.28
CA ILE A 61 4.16 -12.46 -7.44
C ILE A 61 5.05 -12.76 -8.64
N TYR A 62 6.36 -12.83 -8.44
CA TYR A 62 7.31 -13.16 -9.51
C TYR A 62 7.04 -14.55 -10.10
N ALA A 63 6.87 -15.55 -9.26
CA ALA A 63 6.68 -16.93 -9.69
C ALA A 63 5.31 -17.16 -10.35
N GLU A 64 4.24 -16.62 -9.80
CA GLU A 64 2.87 -16.93 -10.21
C GLU A 64 2.25 -15.86 -11.13
N ALA A 65 2.42 -14.58 -10.85
CA ALA A 65 1.87 -13.51 -11.69
C ALA A 65 2.69 -13.29 -12.97
N LEU A 66 4.02 -13.33 -12.87
CA LEU A 66 4.93 -13.17 -14.00
C LEU A 66 5.34 -14.49 -14.65
N ASN A 67 4.80 -15.63 -14.18
CA ASN A 67 5.02 -16.97 -14.73
C ASN A 67 6.49 -17.43 -14.77
N HIS A 68 7.22 -17.18 -13.69
CA HIS A 68 8.60 -17.65 -13.49
C HIS A 68 8.72 -18.63 -12.31
N PRO A 69 8.10 -19.83 -12.39
CA PRO A 69 7.97 -20.72 -11.22
C PRO A 69 9.27 -21.36 -10.77
N PHE A 70 10.30 -21.41 -11.63
CA PHE A 70 11.58 -22.07 -11.36
C PHE A 70 12.75 -21.09 -11.19
N ASP A 71 12.53 -19.82 -11.47
CA ASP A 71 13.59 -18.81 -11.42
C ASP A 71 13.56 -18.05 -10.09
N GLU A 72 14.72 -17.70 -9.57
CA GLU A 72 14.81 -16.78 -8.45
C GLU A 72 14.85 -15.32 -8.94
N PRO A 73 13.98 -14.45 -8.41
CA PRO A 73 13.96 -13.06 -8.83
C PRO A 73 15.26 -12.35 -8.43
N LYS A 74 15.83 -11.59 -9.35
CA LYS A 74 16.95 -10.73 -9.09
C LYS A 74 16.53 -9.53 -8.23
N GLN A 75 17.48 -8.88 -7.58
CA GLN A 75 17.21 -7.77 -6.68
C GLN A 75 16.48 -6.60 -7.36
N TRP A 76 16.79 -6.33 -8.62
CA TRP A 76 16.13 -5.27 -9.38
C TRP A 76 14.67 -5.62 -9.73
N GLU A 77 14.36 -6.89 -10.01
CA GLU A 77 12.99 -7.38 -10.24
C GLU A 77 12.15 -7.27 -8.97
N ILE A 78 12.73 -7.61 -7.82
CA ILE A 78 12.05 -7.43 -6.52
C ILE A 78 11.75 -5.95 -6.26
N ARG A 79 12.67 -5.05 -6.58
CA ARG A 79 12.45 -3.60 -6.43
C ARG A 79 11.34 -3.11 -7.35
N GLU A 80 11.34 -3.54 -8.59
CA GLU A 80 10.31 -3.21 -9.57
C GLU A 80 8.92 -3.69 -9.11
N ILE A 81 8.80 -4.94 -8.66
CA ILE A 81 7.56 -5.49 -8.10
C ILE A 81 7.11 -4.69 -6.87
N ASN A 82 8.02 -4.35 -5.96
CA ASN A 82 7.71 -3.56 -4.79
C ASN A 82 7.21 -2.15 -5.17
N GLU A 83 7.79 -1.54 -6.17
CA GLU A 83 7.37 -0.24 -6.69
C GLU A 83 5.97 -0.30 -7.30
N ILE A 84 5.70 -1.30 -8.13
CA ILE A 84 4.38 -1.54 -8.72
C ILE A 84 3.34 -1.78 -7.62
N MET A 85 3.61 -2.63 -6.65
CA MET A 85 2.70 -2.94 -5.56
C MET A 85 2.36 -1.74 -4.68
N ASN A 86 3.32 -0.84 -4.47
CA ASN A 86 3.11 0.33 -3.62
C ASN A 86 2.47 1.51 -4.36
N ASN A 87 2.69 1.63 -5.67
CA ASN A 87 2.28 2.80 -6.45
C ASN A 87 1.08 2.54 -7.35
N SER A 88 0.96 1.33 -7.90
CA SER A 88 -0.02 1.02 -8.96
C SER A 88 -1.14 0.10 -8.51
N ILE A 89 -0.95 -0.67 -7.45
CA ILE A 89 -1.92 -1.66 -6.99
C ILE A 89 -2.72 -1.12 -5.82
N GLU A 90 -4.04 -1.15 -5.96
CA GLU A 90 -4.98 -0.76 -4.91
C GLU A 90 -5.53 -1.99 -4.18
N GLY A 91 -6.00 -1.80 -2.96
CA GLY A 91 -6.60 -2.88 -2.15
C GLY A 91 -5.61 -3.77 -1.41
N TRP A 92 -4.32 -3.45 -1.47
CA TRP A 92 -3.27 -4.16 -0.74
C TRP A 92 -2.41 -3.18 0.05
N ARG A 93 -2.04 -3.56 1.28
CA ARG A 93 -1.15 -2.75 2.13
C ARG A 93 0.08 -3.55 2.54
N PRO A 94 1.25 -2.92 2.60
CA PRO A 94 2.45 -3.58 3.10
C PRO A 94 2.33 -3.88 4.60
N PHE A 95 2.76 -5.05 5.04
CA PHE A 95 2.88 -5.34 6.47
C PHE A 95 4.32 -5.12 6.96
N SER A 96 4.46 -4.65 8.18
CA SER A 96 5.74 -4.23 8.75
C SER A 96 6.66 -5.41 9.08
N ASN A 97 6.09 -6.52 9.56
CA ASN A 97 6.86 -7.67 10.01
C ASN A 97 6.91 -8.77 8.96
N PRO A 98 8.08 -9.35 8.65
CA PRO A 98 8.18 -10.47 7.72
C PRO A 98 7.34 -11.66 8.21
N ARG A 99 6.54 -12.23 7.29
CA ARG A 99 5.70 -13.42 7.55
C ARG A 99 6.24 -14.64 6.80
N SER A 100 5.91 -15.81 7.26
CA SER A 100 6.33 -17.07 6.63
C SER A 100 5.35 -17.50 5.56
N PHE A 101 5.87 -17.69 4.36
CA PHE A 101 5.13 -18.25 3.21
C PHE A 101 5.61 -19.69 2.96
N ALA A 102 4.68 -20.62 2.81
CA ALA A 102 4.97 -22.06 2.76
C ALA A 102 6.03 -22.48 1.72
N LYS A 103 6.06 -21.81 0.56
CA LYS A 103 7.02 -22.11 -0.53
C LYS A 103 8.21 -21.16 -0.57
N TYR A 104 8.08 -19.97 0.00
CA TYR A 104 9.02 -18.86 -0.23
C TYR A 104 9.77 -18.41 1.02
N GLY A 105 9.51 -19.06 2.17
CA GLY A 105 10.14 -18.75 3.44
C GLY A 105 9.66 -17.42 4.05
N ARG A 106 10.46 -16.86 4.93
CA ARG A 106 10.13 -15.63 5.66
C ARG A 106 10.40 -14.40 4.79
N GLN A 107 9.36 -13.68 4.41
CA GLN A 107 9.40 -12.56 3.46
C GLN A 107 8.54 -11.39 3.95
N ARG A 108 8.91 -10.20 3.51
CA ARG A 108 8.01 -9.04 3.55
C ARG A 108 7.04 -9.15 2.38
N GLY A 109 5.86 -8.55 2.54
CA GLY A 109 4.85 -8.59 1.50
C GLY A 109 3.68 -7.68 1.83
N TRP A 110 2.55 -7.99 1.25
CA TRP A 110 1.32 -7.20 1.36
C TRP A 110 0.17 -8.09 1.82
N GLU A 111 -0.77 -7.49 2.53
CA GLU A 111 -2.02 -8.10 2.92
C GLU A 111 -3.18 -7.38 2.25
N ARG A 112 -4.22 -8.14 1.92
CA ARG A 112 -5.44 -7.57 1.33
C ARG A 112 -6.16 -6.72 2.36
N ILE A 113 -6.54 -5.51 1.95
CA ILE A 113 -7.39 -4.64 2.76
C ILE A 113 -8.81 -5.22 2.69
N PRO A 114 -9.45 -5.58 3.82
CA PRO A 114 -10.82 -6.06 3.80
C PRO A 114 -11.74 -4.95 3.28
N PRO A 115 -12.78 -5.30 2.50
CA PRO A 115 -13.77 -4.32 2.07
C PRO A 115 -14.43 -3.69 3.30
N PRO A 116 -14.83 -2.42 3.22
CA PRO A 116 -15.33 -1.65 4.37
C PRO A 116 -16.63 -2.21 4.99
N ASP A 117 -17.34 -3.08 4.29
CA ASP A 117 -18.62 -3.67 4.74
C ASP A 117 -18.48 -4.99 5.52
N ASN A 118 -17.30 -5.55 5.62
CA ASN A 118 -17.03 -6.67 6.51
C ASN A 118 -16.34 -6.11 7.75
N GLU A 119 -17.13 -5.74 8.73
CA GLU A 119 -16.61 -5.70 10.09
C GLU A 119 -15.87 -7.01 10.34
N PRO A 120 -14.59 -6.98 10.74
CA PRO A 120 -13.95 -8.18 11.21
C PRO A 120 -14.83 -8.68 12.35
N SER A 121 -15.49 -9.82 12.18
CA SER A 121 -15.91 -10.60 13.33
C SER A 121 -14.67 -10.71 14.20
N ALA A 122 -14.61 -9.85 15.18
CA ALA A 122 -13.58 -9.85 16.17
C ALA A 122 -13.65 -11.23 16.83
N THR A 123 -12.81 -12.12 16.36
CA THR A 123 -12.27 -13.13 17.22
C THR A 123 -11.34 -12.35 18.15
N GLY A 124 -11.95 -11.51 18.97
CA GLY A 124 -11.36 -10.92 20.12
C GLY A 124 -10.91 -12.09 20.97
N SER A 125 -9.62 -12.25 21.07
CA SER A 125 -9.06 -12.89 22.24
C SER A 125 -9.72 -12.21 23.43
N ASN A 126 -10.63 -12.91 24.07
CA ASN A 126 -11.31 -12.53 25.30
C ASN A 126 -10.26 -12.40 26.41
N LEU A 127 -9.55 -11.27 26.43
CA LEU A 127 -8.70 -10.86 27.54
C LEU A 127 -9.47 -9.99 28.55
N THR A 128 -10.78 -9.84 28.36
CA THR A 128 -11.65 -9.07 29.24
C THR A 128 -12.70 -9.93 29.94
N ASP A 129 -12.51 -11.26 30.01
CA ASP A 129 -13.40 -12.16 30.72
C ASP A 129 -13.24 -12.08 32.26
N GLY A 130 -12.74 -10.98 32.77
CA GLY A 130 -12.62 -10.70 34.20
C GLY A 130 -13.30 -9.41 34.65
N PHE A 131 -13.76 -8.57 33.70
CA PHE A 131 -14.49 -7.34 34.06
C PHE A 131 -15.99 -7.55 33.82
N ARG A 132 -16.67 -8.00 34.83
CA ARG A 132 -18.11 -7.92 34.91
C ARG A 132 -18.48 -6.50 35.33
N GLU A 133 -19.18 -5.78 34.47
CA GLU A 133 -19.83 -4.53 34.90
C GLU A 133 -20.85 -4.85 35.96
N ILE A 134 -20.53 -4.47 37.17
CA ILE A 134 -21.46 -4.54 38.31
C ILE A 134 -22.44 -3.40 38.12
N SER A 135 -23.72 -3.70 37.94
CA SER A 135 -24.75 -2.68 37.91
C SER A 135 -24.72 -1.86 39.17
N GLU A 136 -25.09 -0.57 39.11
CA GLU A 136 -25.11 0.32 40.29
C GLU A 136 -25.98 -0.22 41.39
N GLU A 137 -26.98 -1.04 41.06
CA GLU A 137 -27.86 -1.71 42.05
C GLU A 137 -27.14 -2.83 42.82
N GLU A 138 -26.25 -3.57 42.19
CA GLU A 138 -25.43 -4.60 42.88
C GLU A 138 -24.34 -3.97 43.75
N ALA A 139 -23.79 -2.85 43.33
CA ALA A 139 -22.81 -2.11 44.14
C ALA A 139 -23.40 -1.52 45.42
N SER A 140 -24.71 -1.18 45.41
CA SER A 140 -25.43 -0.68 46.60
C SER A 140 -25.72 -1.77 47.65
N GLN A 141 -25.66 -3.03 47.25
CA GLN A 141 -25.92 -4.17 48.14
C GLN A 141 -24.66 -4.77 48.77
N MET A 142 -23.49 -4.35 48.33
CA MET A 142 -22.23 -4.71 48.96
C MET A 142 -22.01 -3.80 50.18
N GLU A 143 -22.53 -4.20 51.33
CA GLU A 143 -22.10 -3.62 52.61
C GLU A 143 -20.68 -4.02 52.90
N LEU A 144 -19.79 -3.02 52.92
CA LEU A 144 -18.43 -3.20 53.39
C LEU A 144 -18.50 -3.53 54.91
N PRO A 145 -17.72 -4.53 55.35
CA PRO A 145 -17.73 -4.96 56.79
C PRO A 145 -16.88 -4.01 57.66
N PHE A 146 -17.27 -2.76 57.68
CA PHE A 146 -16.69 -1.76 58.58
C PHE A 146 -17.80 -1.12 59.43
#